data_25578df3804074f6e2c9ce6833385b3f
#
_entry.id   25578df3804074f6e2c9ce6833385b3f
#
_cell.length_a   1.000
_cell.length_b   1.000
_cell.length_c   1.000
_cell.angle_alpha   90.00
_cell.angle_beta   90.00
_cell.angle_gamma   90.00
#
_symmetry.space_group_name_H-M   'P 1'
#
loop_
_entity.id
_entity.type
_entity.pdbx_description
1 polymer ?
#
loop_
_entity_poly.entity_id
_entity_poly.type
_entity_poly.pdbx_seq_one_letter_code
_entity_poly.pdbx_strand_id
1 'polypeptide(L)'
;IRRVLIILMLLSGWVKAQQNEEIKPNFIIILADDLGYGDLGFTGSTQIKTPHIDALADSGVIFTEAYVSAPVCAPSRAGLITGKNQVNFGYDNNLTTVLPQFNPEYSGLPVSEKTIANRLSELGYINGMIGKWHLGEKEQFYPTNRGFDEFWGYLGGGHNYFPSEYNGAKYDLSL
;
A
#
# COMPACT_ATOMS: atom_id res chain seq x y z
N ILE A 1 -4.48 -50.11 40.04
CA ILE A 1 -5.31 -49.39 39.07
C ILE A 1 -5.29 -47.86 39.36
N ARG A 2 -5.49 -47.43 40.61
CA ARG A 2 -5.56 -46.00 40.98
C ARG A 2 -4.23 -45.22 40.78
N ARG A 3 -3.08 -45.89 40.94
CA ARG A 3 -1.73 -45.28 40.73
C ARG A 3 -1.35 -45.16 39.28
N VAL A 4 -1.84 -46.01 38.41
CA VAL A 4 -1.59 -45.96 36.97
C VAL A 4 -2.39 -44.80 36.32
N LEU A 5 -3.61 -44.54 36.81
CA LEU A 5 -4.44 -43.44 36.34
C LEU A 5 -3.82 -42.06 36.65
N ILE A 6 -3.17 -41.91 37.81
CA ILE A 6 -2.51 -40.63 38.19
C ILE A 6 -1.28 -40.37 37.31
N ILE A 7 -0.52 -41.39 36.93
CA ILE A 7 0.63 -41.24 36.04
C ILE A 7 0.18 -40.88 34.62
N LEU A 8 -0.90 -41.42 34.11
CA LEU A 8 -1.46 -41.05 32.82
C LEU A 8 -2.02 -39.61 32.82
N MET A 9 -2.59 -39.11 33.91
CA MET A 9 -3.01 -37.70 34.02
C MET A 9 -1.82 -36.73 34.10
N LEU A 10 -0.69 -37.13 34.66
CA LEU A 10 0.48 -36.29 34.73
C LEU A 10 1.24 -36.22 33.38
N LEU A 11 1.13 -37.24 32.55
CA LEU A 11 1.71 -37.24 31.19
C LEU A 11 0.88 -36.43 30.19
N SER A 12 -0.42 -36.28 30.40
CA SER A 12 -1.27 -35.47 29.51
C SER A 12 -1.05 -33.95 29.65
N GLY A 13 -0.44 -33.50 30.76
CA GLY A 13 -0.10 -32.08 30.98
C GLY A 13 1.13 -31.57 30.23
N TRP A 14 1.88 -32.43 29.56
CA TRP A 14 3.14 -32.08 28.89
C TRP A 14 3.09 -32.07 27.37
N VAL A 15 1.94 -32.29 26.79
CA VAL A 15 1.73 -31.97 25.38
C VAL A 15 1.52 -30.44 25.31
N LYS A 16 2.61 -29.68 25.46
CA LYS A 16 2.67 -28.33 24.92
C LYS A 16 2.44 -28.51 23.43
N ALA A 17 1.27 -28.11 22.96
CA ALA A 17 1.08 -27.88 21.54
C ALA A 17 2.27 -27.03 21.10
N GLN A 18 3.17 -27.57 20.30
CA GLN A 18 4.11 -26.76 19.55
C GLN A 18 3.21 -25.91 18.67
N GLN A 19 2.92 -24.69 19.13
CA GLN A 19 2.46 -23.64 18.24
C GLN A 19 3.62 -23.45 17.28
N ASN A 20 3.51 -24.05 16.10
CA ASN A 20 4.31 -23.60 14.99
C ASN A 20 3.99 -22.10 14.89
N GLU A 21 4.91 -21.27 15.26
CA GLU A 21 4.83 -19.83 14.92
C GLU A 21 4.74 -19.81 13.39
N GLU A 22 3.56 -19.53 12.90
CA GLU A 22 3.31 -19.40 11.49
C GLU A 22 4.16 -18.23 11.02
N ILE A 23 5.23 -18.52 10.26
CA ILE A 23 6.13 -17.50 9.75
C ILE A 23 5.31 -16.64 8.78
N LYS A 24 4.95 -15.46 9.23
CA LYS A 24 4.19 -14.50 8.42
C LYS A 24 5.11 -13.94 7.33
N PRO A 25 4.73 -14.00 6.05
CA PRO A 25 5.53 -13.44 4.97
C PRO A 25 5.57 -11.91 5.06
N ASN A 26 6.67 -11.31 4.61
CA ASN A 26 6.73 -9.88 4.34
C ASN A 26 6.13 -9.58 2.97
N PHE A 27 5.54 -8.37 2.82
CA PHE A 27 4.95 -7.89 1.57
C PHE A 27 5.67 -6.63 1.13
N ILE A 28 6.08 -6.58 -0.13
CA ILE A 28 6.63 -5.39 -0.78
C ILE A 28 5.78 -5.10 -2.00
N ILE A 29 5.17 -3.92 -2.05
CA ILE A 29 4.40 -3.43 -3.19
C ILE A 29 5.21 -2.32 -3.85
N ILE A 30 5.59 -2.50 -5.11
CA ILE A 30 6.27 -1.50 -5.92
C ILE A 30 5.28 -1.04 -6.98
N LEU A 31 4.82 0.20 -6.86
CA LEU A 31 3.86 0.81 -7.78
C LEU A 31 4.57 1.88 -8.62
N ALA A 32 4.67 1.63 -9.92
CA ALA A 32 5.12 2.65 -10.85
C ALA A 32 3.98 3.62 -11.17
N ASP A 33 4.29 4.92 -11.22
CA ASP A 33 3.34 5.99 -11.55
C ASP A 33 3.56 6.37 -13.02
N ASP A 34 2.48 6.33 -13.81
CA ASP A 34 2.49 6.65 -15.26
C ASP A 34 3.43 5.78 -16.12
N LEU A 35 3.62 4.50 -15.75
CA LEU A 35 4.39 3.55 -16.55
C LEU A 35 3.55 2.99 -17.70
N GLY A 36 4.05 3.13 -18.92
CA GLY A 36 3.43 2.53 -20.11
C GLY A 36 3.67 1.02 -20.19
N TYR A 37 2.71 0.29 -20.76
CA TYR A 37 2.82 -1.17 -20.93
C TYR A 37 4.08 -1.61 -21.69
N GLY A 38 4.52 -0.83 -22.70
CA GLY A 38 5.69 -1.13 -23.52
C GLY A 38 7.01 -0.57 -22.98
N ASP A 39 7.08 -0.08 -21.76
CA ASP A 39 8.28 0.59 -21.23
C ASP A 39 9.29 -0.34 -20.56
N LEU A 40 8.88 -1.58 -20.26
CA LEU A 40 9.74 -2.58 -19.62
C LEU A 40 10.32 -3.59 -20.62
N GLY A 41 11.52 -4.11 -20.34
CA GLY A 41 12.17 -5.08 -21.20
C GLY A 41 11.33 -6.32 -21.42
N PHE A 42 10.80 -6.93 -20.35
CA PHE A 42 9.98 -8.14 -20.45
C PHE A 42 8.62 -7.92 -21.16
N THR A 43 8.15 -6.66 -21.31
CA THR A 43 6.98 -6.32 -22.12
C THR A 43 7.32 -5.87 -23.53
N GLY A 44 8.61 -5.88 -23.91
CA GLY A 44 9.08 -5.66 -25.29
C GLY A 44 9.80 -4.36 -25.55
N SER A 45 10.12 -3.54 -24.53
CA SER A 45 10.93 -2.34 -24.70
C SER A 45 12.34 -2.68 -25.16
N THR A 46 12.76 -2.02 -26.23
CA THR A 46 14.15 -2.09 -26.73
C THR A 46 14.95 -0.82 -26.40
N GLN A 47 14.28 0.25 -25.99
CA GLN A 47 14.88 1.55 -25.75
C GLN A 47 15.37 1.70 -24.31
N ILE A 48 14.61 1.20 -23.35
CA ILE A 48 14.91 1.27 -21.93
C ILE A 48 15.24 -0.15 -21.44
N LYS A 49 16.39 -0.29 -20.82
CA LYS A 49 16.77 -1.57 -20.21
C LYS A 49 16.34 -1.63 -18.76
N THR A 50 15.60 -2.67 -18.40
CA THR A 50 15.06 -2.89 -17.04
C THR A 50 15.49 -4.24 -16.47
N PRO A 51 16.81 -4.57 -16.42
CA PRO A 51 17.27 -5.93 -16.17
C PRO A 51 16.84 -6.48 -14.81
N HIS A 52 16.68 -5.66 -13.79
CA HIS A 52 16.26 -6.11 -12.46
C HIS A 52 14.76 -6.40 -12.40
N ILE A 53 13.94 -5.60 -13.09
CA ILE A 53 12.49 -5.85 -13.19
C ILE A 53 12.24 -7.07 -14.08
N ASP A 54 13.00 -7.20 -15.17
CA ASP A 54 12.93 -8.36 -16.06
C ASP A 54 13.30 -9.66 -15.32
N ALA A 55 14.35 -9.63 -14.50
CA ALA A 55 14.74 -10.77 -13.66
C ALA A 55 13.66 -11.13 -12.60
N LEU A 56 12.96 -10.13 -12.08
CA LEU A 56 11.83 -10.36 -11.18
C LEU A 56 10.66 -11.03 -11.92
N ALA A 57 10.38 -10.58 -13.14
CA ALA A 57 9.36 -11.17 -14.01
C ALA A 57 9.71 -12.63 -14.37
N ASP A 58 10.96 -12.91 -14.71
CA ASP A 58 11.45 -14.25 -15.04
C ASP A 58 11.37 -15.26 -13.88
N SER A 59 11.50 -14.76 -12.64
CA SER A 59 11.45 -15.58 -11.43
C SER A 59 10.08 -15.66 -10.75
N GLY A 60 9.13 -14.88 -11.23
CA GLY A 60 7.82 -14.69 -10.61
C GLY A 60 6.66 -15.10 -11.51
N VAL A 61 5.53 -14.45 -11.30
CA VAL A 61 4.31 -14.62 -12.10
C VAL A 61 3.99 -13.30 -12.81
N ILE A 62 3.84 -13.36 -14.13
CA ILE A 62 3.44 -12.22 -14.96
C ILE A 62 1.93 -12.31 -15.19
N PHE A 63 1.21 -11.26 -14.81
CA PHE A 63 -0.21 -11.11 -15.11
C PHE A 63 -0.38 -10.30 -16.39
N THR A 64 -0.64 -10.96 -17.50
CA THR A 64 -0.74 -10.31 -18.83
C THR A 64 -2.02 -9.49 -19.01
N GLU A 65 -3.04 -9.75 -18.22
CA GLU A 65 -4.36 -9.10 -18.26
C GLU A 65 -4.70 -8.42 -16.91
N ALA A 66 -3.70 -7.82 -16.26
CA ALA A 66 -3.91 -7.06 -15.03
C ALA A 66 -4.06 -5.57 -15.33
N TYR A 67 -5.11 -4.97 -14.80
CA TYR A 67 -5.45 -3.57 -15.05
C TYR A 67 -5.64 -2.81 -13.74
N VAL A 68 -5.27 -1.54 -13.74
CA VAL A 68 -5.65 -0.61 -12.66
C VAL A 68 -7.15 -0.33 -12.72
N SER A 69 -7.75 -0.01 -11.57
CA SER A 69 -9.19 0.20 -11.46
C SER A 69 -9.69 1.55 -11.99
N ALA A 70 -8.77 2.47 -12.30
CA ALA A 70 -9.07 3.78 -12.87
C ALA A 70 -7.91 4.30 -13.73
N PRO A 71 -8.17 5.14 -14.74
CA PRO A 71 -7.15 5.67 -15.64
C PRO A 71 -6.36 6.86 -15.06
N VAL A 72 -6.69 7.31 -13.85
CA VAL A 72 -6.04 8.43 -13.18
C VAL A 72 -5.58 8.04 -11.78
N CYS A 73 -4.58 8.77 -11.25
CA CYS A 73 -3.77 8.32 -10.12
C CYS A 73 -4.56 8.16 -8.81
N ALA A 74 -5.28 9.16 -8.32
CA ALA A 74 -5.90 9.06 -7.00
C ALA A 74 -6.95 7.94 -6.90
N PRO A 75 -7.92 7.79 -7.80
CA PRO A 75 -8.88 6.70 -7.73
C PRO A 75 -8.23 5.32 -7.95
N SER A 76 -7.22 5.19 -8.82
CA SER A 76 -6.47 3.95 -8.97
C SER A 76 -5.77 3.56 -7.67
N ARG A 77 -5.14 4.52 -7.00
CA ARG A 77 -4.49 4.33 -5.69
C ARG A 77 -5.51 3.96 -4.62
N ALA A 78 -6.67 4.62 -4.61
CA ALA A 78 -7.76 4.30 -3.68
C ALA A 78 -8.23 2.84 -3.86
N GLY A 79 -8.41 2.39 -5.10
CA GLY A 79 -8.74 1.01 -5.41
C GLY A 79 -7.69 0.02 -4.93
N LEU A 80 -6.40 0.30 -5.23
CA LEU A 80 -5.29 -0.55 -4.82
C LEU A 80 -5.18 -0.66 -3.30
N ILE A 81 -5.17 0.48 -2.60
CA ILE A 81 -4.90 0.50 -1.16
C ILE A 81 -6.05 -0.08 -0.32
N THR A 82 -7.28 -0.03 -0.83
CA THR A 82 -8.47 -0.57 -0.14
C THR A 82 -8.81 -2.00 -0.57
N GLY A 83 -8.33 -2.43 -1.74
CA GLY A 83 -8.73 -3.69 -2.35
C GLY A 83 -10.18 -3.71 -2.80
N LYS A 84 -10.80 -2.55 -3.03
CA LYS A 84 -12.18 -2.38 -3.45
C LYS A 84 -12.26 -1.53 -4.71
N ASN A 85 -13.30 -1.72 -5.51
CA ASN A 85 -13.58 -0.77 -6.59
C ASN A 85 -13.95 0.59 -5.96
N GLN A 86 -13.14 1.60 -6.24
CA GLN A 86 -13.23 2.93 -5.64
C GLN A 86 -14.53 3.68 -6.00
N VAL A 87 -15.18 3.33 -7.09
CA VAL A 87 -16.48 3.90 -7.46
C VAL A 87 -17.55 3.57 -6.42
N ASN A 88 -17.45 2.40 -5.76
CA ASN A 88 -18.41 1.96 -4.75
C ASN A 88 -18.42 2.83 -3.48
N PHE A 89 -17.37 3.63 -3.26
CA PHE A 89 -17.31 4.60 -2.16
C PHE A 89 -17.11 6.03 -2.64
N GLY A 90 -17.44 6.30 -3.91
CA GLY A 90 -17.50 7.65 -4.47
C GLY A 90 -16.14 8.29 -4.76
N TYR A 91 -15.10 7.50 -4.97
CA TYR A 91 -13.74 7.98 -5.24
C TYR A 91 -13.38 7.76 -6.71
N ASP A 92 -14.06 8.46 -7.60
CA ASP A 92 -14.03 8.22 -9.05
C ASP A 92 -13.16 9.22 -9.83
N ASN A 93 -12.61 10.23 -9.17
CA ASN A 93 -11.80 11.27 -9.80
C ASN A 93 -10.63 11.70 -8.94
N ASN A 94 -9.65 12.40 -9.56
CA ASN A 94 -8.58 13.04 -8.81
C ASN A 94 -9.14 14.12 -7.89
N LEU A 95 -8.62 14.15 -6.67
CA LEU A 95 -8.92 15.23 -5.74
C LEU A 95 -8.34 16.53 -6.28
N THR A 96 -9.16 17.53 -6.38
CA THR A 96 -8.74 18.88 -6.73
C THR A 96 -9.24 19.86 -5.70
N THR A 97 -8.31 20.62 -5.12
CA THR A 97 -8.60 21.71 -4.21
C THR A 97 -9.02 22.99 -4.94
N VAL A 98 -8.98 22.97 -6.27
CA VAL A 98 -9.18 24.16 -7.13
C VAL A 98 -10.67 24.43 -7.39
N LEU A 99 -11.53 23.44 -7.24
CA LEU A 99 -12.95 23.60 -7.50
C LEU A 99 -13.70 23.96 -6.21
N PRO A 100 -14.47 25.09 -6.18
CA PRO A 100 -15.17 25.56 -4.98
C PRO A 100 -16.14 24.57 -4.34
N GLN A 101 -16.66 23.63 -5.11
CA GLN A 101 -17.56 22.57 -4.64
C GLN A 101 -16.84 21.45 -3.87
N PHE A 102 -15.50 21.38 -3.95
CA PHE A 102 -14.72 20.43 -3.17
C PHE A 102 -14.33 21.06 -1.84
N ASN A 103 -14.94 20.57 -0.77
CA ASN A 103 -14.47 20.90 0.55
C ASN A 103 -13.15 20.14 0.84
N PRO A 104 -12.02 20.83 1.03
CA PRO A 104 -10.73 20.18 1.32
C PRO A 104 -10.77 19.24 2.53
N GLU A 105 -11.70 19.45 3.46
CA GLU A 105 -11.87 18.64 4.66
C GLU A 105 -12.39 17.23 4.36
N TYR A 106 -13.07 17.07 3.21
CA TYR A 106 -13.57 15.78 2.73
C TYR A 106 -12.79 15.27 1.50
N SER A 107 -11.75 16.00 1.09
CA SER A 107 -10.94 15.67 -0.09
C SER A 107 -9.86 14.66 0.25
N GLY A 108 -10.23 13.43 0.48
CA GLY A 108 -9.33 12.33 0.77
C GLY A 108 -10.03 10.98 0.73
N LEU A 109 -9.27 9.91 0.88
CA LEU A 109 -9.81 8.57 1.00
C LEU A 109 -10.74 8.50 2.22
N PRO A 110 -12.04 8.18 2.06
CA PRO A 110 -12.96 8.16 3.19
C PRO A 110 -12.39 7.37 4.37
N VAL A 111 -12.45 7.95 5.56
CA VAL A 111 -11.88 7.33 6.77
C VAL A 111 -12.58 6.03 7.17
N SER A 112 -13.79 5.80 6.66
CA SER A 112 -14.52 4.55 6.80
C SER A 112 -13.89 3.40 6.01
N GLU A 113 -13.09 3.70 4.97
CA GLU A 113 -12.46 2.69 4.14
C GLU A 113 -11.14 2.24 4.76
N LYS A 114 -11.05 0.98 5.15
CA LYS A 114 -9.79 0.39 5.64
C LYS A 114 -8.82 0.18 4.51
N THR A 115 -7.57 0.61 4.72
CA THR A 115 -6.45 0.35 3.82
C THR A 115 -5.88 -1.05 4.05
N ILE A 116 -5.03 -1.52 3.12
CA ILE A 116 -4.22 -2.72 3.32
C ILE A 116 -3.34 -2.60 4.58
N ALA A 117 -2.77 -1.41 4.84
CA ALA A 117 -1.96 -1.17 6.02
C ALA A 117 -2.78 -1.30 7.31
N ASN A 118 -4.02 -0.75 7.37
CA ASN A 118 -4.90 -0.97 8.53
C ASN A 118 -5.15 -2.47 8.78
N ARG A 119 -5.37 -3.26 7.71
CA ARG A 119 -5.63 -4.70 7.83
C ARG A 119 -4.40 -5.48 8.27
N LEU A 120 -3.22 -5.10 7.76
CA LEU A 120 -1.97 -5.74 8.14
C LEU A 120 -1.58 -5.38 9.58
N SER A 121 -1.81 -4.13 10.03
CA SER A 121 -1.61 -3.74 11.43
C SER A 121 -2.46 -4.58 12.40
N GLU A 122 -3.71 -4.90 12.04
CA GLU A 122 -4.57 -5.79 12.82
C GLU A 122 -3.99 -7.20 12.97
N LEU A 123 -3.10 -7.60 12.06
CA LEU A 123 -2.37 -8.87 12.07
C LEU A 123 -0.97 -8.74 12.71
N GLY A 124 -0.61 -7.57 13.21
CA GLY A 124 0.67 -7.31 13.88
C GLY A 124 1.84 -7.01 12.95
N TYR A 125 1.57 -6.60 11.71
CA TYR A 125 2.60 -6.10 10.80
C TYR A 125 2.95 -4.64 11.12
N ILE A 126 4.21 -4.28 10.88
CA ILE A 126 4.70 -2.91 10.83
C ILE A 126 4.70 -2.50 9.35
N ASN A 127 4.09 -1.37 9.03
CA ASN A 127 3.85 -0.92 7.67
C ASN A 127 4.60 0.38 7.39
N GLY A 128 5.47 0.38 6.39
CA GLY A 128 6.13 1.57 5.88
C GLY A 128 5.63 1.95 4.49
N MET A 129 5.57 3.24 4.20
CA MET A 129 5.25 3.74 2.86
C MET A 129 6.28 4.76 2.41
N ILE A 130 6.73 4.63 1.16
CA ILE A 130 7.65 5.58 0.53
C ILE A 130 7.06 6.05 -0.79
N GLY A 131 7.08 7.38 -1.03
CA GLY A 131 6.69 7.99 -2.29
C GLY A 131 5.36 8.73 -2.26
N LYS A 132 4.65 8.70 -3.40
CA LYS A 132 3.40 9.43 -3.61
C LYS A 132 2.23 8.81 -2.89
N TRP A 133 1.52 9.61 -2.08
CA TRP A 133 0.27 9.21 -1.45
C TRP A 133 -0.95 9.48 -2.32
N HIS A 134 -1.28 10.72 -2.55
CA HIS A 134 -2.39 11.23 -3.37
C HIS A 134 -3.78 10.76 -2.94
N LEU A 135 -3.98 10.54 -1.65
CA LEU A 135 -5.26 10.11 -1.07
C LEU A 135 -5.78 11.05 0.03
N GLY A 136 -5.33 12.30 -0.01
CA GLY A 136 -5.74 13.39 0.87
C GLY A 136 -4.58 14.02 1.60
N GLU A 137 -4.69 15.37 1.79
CA GLU A 137 -3.64 16.23 2.34
C GLU A 137 -4.02 16.81 3.72
N LYS A 138 -5.11 16.36 4.32
CA LYS A 138 -5.50 16.67 5.69
C LYS A 138 -5.06 15.58 6.64
N GLU A 139 -4.82 15.91 7.88
CA GLU A 139 -4.28 15.04 8.90
C GLU A 139 -5.00 13.68 9.00
N GLN A 140 -6.35 13.68 8.94
CA GLN A 140 -7.13 12.44 8.99
C GLN A 140 -6.85 11.47 7.82
N PHE A 141 -6.28 11.99 6.73
CA PHE A 141 -5.95 11.20 5.53
C PHE A 141 -4.48 10.84 5.44
N TYR A 142 -3.62 11.32 6.33
CA TYR A 142 -2.19 11.01 6.28
C TYR A 142 -1.94 9.51 6.35
N PRO A 143 -0.94 8.99 5.64
CA PRO A 143 -0.60 7.57 5.69
C PRO A 143 -0.48 7.03 7.11
N THR A 144 0.12 7.82 8.01
CA THR A 144 0.30 7.46 9.42
C THR A 144 -1.02 7.32 10.19
N ASN A 145 -2.08 8.03 9.77
CA ASN A 145 -3.43 7.87 10.30
C ASN A 145 -4.26 6.82 9.54
N ARG A 146 -3.64 6.19 8.53
CA ARG A 146 -4.27 5.19 7.65
C ARG A 146 -3.56 3.84 7.70
N GLY A 147 -2.89 3.53 8.83
CA GLY A 147 -2.33 2.23 9.14
C GLY A 147 -0.85 2.04 8.79
N PHE A 148 -0.17 3.06 8.29
CA PHE A 148 1.27 3.04 8.13
C PHE A 148 1.95 3.56 9.39
N ASP A 149 2.96 2.87 9.86
CA ASP A 149 3.76 3.26 11.02
C ASP A 149 4.81 4.31 10.64
N GLU A 150 5.27 4.26 9.39
CA GLU A 150 6.25 5.20 8.85
C GLU A 150 5.83 5.66 7.44
N PHE A 151 6.07 6.94 7.15
CA PHE A 151 5.85 7.54 5.85
C PHE A 151 7.01 8.45 5.47
N TRP A 152 7.50 8.26 4.24
CA TRP A 152 8.48 9.13 3.61
C TRP A 152 8.04 9.43 2.19
N GLY A 153 7.64 10.69 1.91
CA GLY A 153 7.15 11.03 0.58
C GLY A 153 6.39 12.34 0.53
N TYR A 154 5.40 12.40 -0.34
CA TYR A 154 4.56 13.58 -0.51
C TYR A 154 3.07 13.21 -0.60
N LEU A 155 2.23 14.09 -0.07
CA LEU A 155 0.79 13.83 0.07
C LEU A 155 0.01 14.09 -1.22
N GLY A 156 0.43 15.08 -2.01
CA GLY A 156 -0.26 15.53 -3.19
C GLY A 156 -0.08 14.64 -4.42
N GLY A 157 -0.64 15.10 -5.54
CA GLY A 157 -0.61 14.40 -6.83
C GLY A 157 0.69 14.52 -7.61
N GLY A 158 1.54 15.48 -7.28
CA GLY A 158 2.80 15.74 -7.96
C GLY A 158 3.83 16.36 -7.03
N HIS A 159 5.09 16.25 -7.43
CA HIS A 159 6.22 16.74 -6.67
C HIS A 159 7.34 17.21 -7.64
N ASN A 160 8.02 18.31 -7.32
CA ASN A 160 9.17 18.74 -8.09
C ASN A 160 10.40 17.92 -7.66
N TYR A 161 11.15 17.39 -8.63
CA TYR A 161 12.33 16.57 -8.35
C TYR A 161 13.52 17.38 -7.81
N PHE A 162 13.56 18.70 -8.10
CA PHE A 162 14.65 19.57 -7.69
C PHE A 162 14.17 20.58 -6.64
N PRO A 163 14.80 20.61 -5.46
CA PRO A 163 14.40 21.57 -4.43
C PRO A 163 14.80 23.01 -4.82
N SER A 164 13.99 23.95 -4.44
CA SER A 164 14.29 25.33 -4.07
C SER A 164 14.38 26.44 -5.10
N GLU A 165 14.63 26.23 -6.35
CA GLU A 165 14.65 27.37 -7.28
C GLU A 165 13.33 27.61 -8.04
N TYR A 166 12.37 26.67 -7.88
CA TYR A 166 11.05 26.78 -8.46
C TYR A 166 9.99 27.04 -7.39
N ASN A 167 9.60 28.32 -7.26
CA ASN A 167 8.33 28.79 -6.63
C ASN A 167 8.10 28.56 -5.13
N GLY A 168 9.13 28.53 -4.30
CA GLY A 168 8.95 28.71 -2.84
C GLY A 168 8.09 27.65 -2.13
N ALA A 169 7.80 26.53 -2.75
CA ALA A 169 7.11 25.42 -2.12
C ALA A 169 8.05 24.72 -1.13
N LYS A 170 7.74 24.81 0.16
CA LYS A 170 8.38 23.94 1.17
C LYS A 170 7.96 22.52 0.91
N TYR A 171 8.94 21.65 0.69
CA TYR A 171 8.72 20.22 0.65
C TYR A 171 8.77 19.68 2.06
N ASP A 172 7.67 19.15 2.54
CA ASP A 172 7.68 18.32 3.73
C ASP A 172 7.82 16.86 3.28
N LEU A 173 9.01 16.33 3.45
CA LEU A 173 9.34 14.96 3.06
C LEU A 173 9.19 13.98 4.22
N SER A 174 8.80 14.45 5.40
CA SER A 174 8.61 13.62 6.59
C SER A 174 7.34 14.03 7.34
N LEU A 175 6.49 13.09 7.60
CA LEU A 175 5.38 13.19 8.54
C LEU A 175 5.61 12.23 9.68
#